data_380199b03410f6a40e9af904e656572d
#
_entry.id   380199b03410f6a40e9af904e656572d
#
_cell.length_a   1.000
_cell.length_b   1.000
_cell.length_c   1.000
_cell.angle_alpha   90.00
_cell.angle_beta   90.00
_cell.angle_gamma   90.00
#
_symmetry.space_group_name_H-M   'P 1'
#
loop_
_entity.id
_entity.type
_entity.pdbx_description
1 polymer ?
#
loop_
_entity_poly.entity_id
_entity_poly.type
_entity_poly.pdbx_seq_one_letter_code
_entity_poly.pdbx_strand_id
1 'polypeptide(L)'
;TSYHAGLSAKNYLEEVLNLKVFCMYPTQFHRSEKVFNKKTLVIGMSQGGQSLSTVEGLDAATTQGLYTAAVSENPTALVFDHATTKTRIEVGNEKCGAKTKGYAGTTVTLMMMLSEWAIAKGILSEESFEGYKERMFKVIGNMPNIVNAATEWYGRIKDEFLPAKRIIVVGYDGNYADVLEGALKVLETVRQGVTGYDIEE
;
A
#
# COMPACT_ATOMS: atom_id res chain seq x y z
N THR A 1 -2.08 5.80 -4.78
CA THR A 1 -1.98 4.32 -4.75
C THR A 1 -0.90 3.85 -3.77
N SER A 2 0.39 4.18 -3.95
CA SER A 2 1.45 3.65 -3.05
C SER A 2 1.27 4.05 -1.59
N TYR A 3 0.83 5.28 -1.31
CA TYR A 3 0.49 5.74 0.05
C TYR A 3 -0.63 4.89 0.67
N HIS A 4 -1.70 4.65 -0.08
CA HIS A 4 -2.82 3.84 0.40
C HIS A 4 -2.43 2.37 0.60
N ALA A 5 -1.54 1.82 -0.24
CA ALA A 5 -1.00 0.48 -0.04
C ALA A 5 -0.20 0.36 1.28
N GLY A 6 0.56 1.40 1.61
CA GLY A 6 1.23 1.48 2.91
C GLY A 6 0.25 1.54 4.09
N LEU A 7 -0.83 2.33 3.97
CA LEU A 7 -1.89 2.39 4.97
C LEU A 7 -2.61 1.03 5.12
N SER A 8 -2.87 0.33 4.01
CA SER A 8 -3.51 -1.00 4.04
C SER A 8 -2.64 -2.04 4.74
N ALA A 9 -1.32 -1.99 4.54
CA ALA A 9 -0.39 -2.88 5.24
C ALA A 9 -0.22 -2.54 6.72
N LYS A 10 -0.44 -1.27 7.10
CA LYS A 10 -0.13 -0.74 8.43
C LYS A 10 -0.75 -1.56 9.57
N ASN A 11 -2.05 -1.89 9.50
CA ASN A 11 -2.73 -2.62 10.57
C ASN A 11 -2.07 -3.97 10.83
N TYR A 12 -1.78 -4.73 9.76
CA TYR A 12 -1.05 -5.98 9.90
C TYR A 12 0.33 -5.78 10.55
N LEU A 13 1.08 -4.77 10.13
CA LEU A 13 2.42 -4.50 10.64
C LEU A 13 2.39 -4.08 12.13
N GLU A 14 1.39 -3.35 12.54
CA GLU A 14 1.24 -2.91 13.93
C GLU A 14 0.70 -4.05 14.82
N GLU A 15 -0.34 -4.76 14.40
CA GLU A 15 -0.99 -5.80 15.20
C GLU A 15 -0.18 -7.11 15.27
N VAL A 16 0.35 -7.55 14.12
CA VAL A 16 1.03 -8.85 14.03
C VAL A 16 2.52 -8.75 14.36
N LEU A 17 3.17 -7.68 13.91
CA LEU A 17 4.61 -7.51 14.08
C LEU A 17 4.97 -6.56 15.22
N ASN A 18 3.98 -5.97 15.88
CA ASN A 18 4.17 -4.98 16.97
C ASN A 18 5.12 -3.83 16.56
N LEU A 19 5.02 -3.40 15.31
CA LEU A 19 5.79 -2.28 14.77
C LEU A 19 5.00 -0.99 14.91
N LYS A 20 5.68 0.11 15.20
CA LYS A 20 5.09 1.44 15.11
C LYS A 20 5.24 1.97 13.69
N VAL A 21 4.14 2.14 12.96
CA VAL A 21 4.13 2.47 11.54
C VAL A 21 3.59 3.88 11.28
N PHE A 22 4.38 4.67 10.55
CA PHE A 22 3.97 5.99 10.05
C PHE A 22 3.91 5.96 8.52
N CYS A 23 2.73 6.19 7.96
CA CYS A 23 2.54 6.39 6.53
C CYS A 23 2.51 7.88 6.24
N MET A 24 3.36 8.35 5.33
CA MET A 24 3.53 9.77 5.01
C MET A 24 3.73 9.98 3.52
N TYR A 25 3.29 11.12 3.02
CA TYR A 25 3.80 11.61 1.75
C TYR A 25 5.25 12.11 1.92
N PRO A 26 6.10 12.02 0.89
CA PRO A 26 7.50 12.46 0.99
C PRO A 26 7.65 13.91 1.49
N THR A 27 6.76 14.80 1.05
CA THR A 27 6.74 16.20 1.52
C THR A 27 6.44 16.35 3.01
N GLN A 28 5.66 15.43 3.59
CA GLN A 28 5.41 15.39 5.03
C GLN A 28 6.63 14.84 5.77
N PHE A 29 7.30 13.83 5.19
CA PHE A 29 8.52 13.27 5.77
C PHE A 29 9.60 14.34 5.96
N HIS A 30 9.88 15.17 4.97
CA HIS A 30 10.84 16.27 5.07
C HIS A 30 10.58 17.22 6.26
N ARG A 31 9.31 17.44 6.63
CA ARG A 31 8.97 18.26 7.79
C ARG A 31 9.16 17.54 9.12
N SER A 32 9.06 16.23 9.12
CA SER A 32 9.04 15.37 10.31
C SER A 32 10.34 14.57 10.49
N GLU A 33 11.29 14.71 9.59
CA GLU A 33 12.51 13.88 9.55
C GLU A 33 13.29 13.87 10.87
N LYS A 34 13.33 15.00 11.60
CA LYS A 34 14.04 15.12 12.87
C LYS A 34 13.41 14.33 14.03
N VAL A 35 12.19 13.83 13.85
CA VAL A 35 11.47 13.03 14.86
C VAL A 35 11.97 11.57 14.86
N PHE A 36 12.54 11.12 13.75
CA PHE A 36 12.96 9.74 13.58
C PHE A 36 14.38 9.51 14.11
N ASN A 37 14.60 8.36 14.71
CA ASN A 37 15.90 7.97 15.27
C ASN A 37 16.51 6.81 14.48
N LYS A 38 17.77 6.47 14.78
CA LYS A 38 18.56 5.44 14.08
C LYS A 38 17.96 4.01 14.13
N LYS A 39 16.89 3.79 14.90
CA LYS A 39 16.15 2.51 14.90
C LYS A 39 14.99 2.50 13.90
N THR A 40 14.83 3.57 13.14
CA THR A 40 13.76 3.71 12.15
C THR A 40 14.22 3.17 10.80
N LEU A 41 13.39 2.34 10.18
CA LEU A 41 13.48 1.96 8.77
C LEU A 41 12.57 2.89 7.96
N VAL A 42 13.11 3.57 6.97
CA VAL A 42 12.35 4.38 6.01
C VAL A 42 12.16 3.60 4.73
N ILE A 43 10.91 3.36 4.34
CA ILE A 43 10.58 2.61 3.13
C ILE A 43 10.00 3.58 2.09
N GLY A 44 10.76 3.83 1.02
CA GLY A 44 10.32 4.59 -0.14
C GLY A 44 9.53 3.71 -1.11
N MET A 45 8.23 3.99 -1.25
CA MET A 45 7.35 3.23 -2.12
C MET A 45 7.05 4.01 -3.40
N SER A 46 7.45 3.48 -4.54
CA SER A 46 7.12 4.03 -5.85
C SER A 46 6.92 2.90 -6.85
N GLN A 47 5.68 2.60 -7.22
CA GLN A 47 5.38 1.47 -8.08
C GLN A 47 6.14 1.55 -9.42
N GLY A 48 6.06 2.67 -10.12
CA GLY A 48 6.85 2.90 -11.35
C GLY A 48 8.33 3.23 -11.11
N GLY A 49 8.70 3.50 -9.86
CA GLY A 49 10.08 3.71 -9.44
C GLY A 49 10.72 5.05 -9.79
N GLN A 50 9.99 5.99 -10.40
CA GLN A 50 10.52 7.25 -10.94
C GLN A 50 10.09 8.49 -10.13
N SER A 51 9.52 8.33 -8.95
CA SER A 51 9.06 9.44 -8.12
C SER A 51 10.23 10.22 -7.52
N LEU A 52 10.50 11.41 -8.03
CA LEU A 52 11.58 12.28 -7.53
C LEU A 52 11.38 12.64 -6.05
N SER A 53 10.16 12.92 -5.63
CA SER A 53 9.89 13.22 -4.22
C SER A 53 10.18 12.04 -3.29
N THR A 54 9.97 10.80 -3.76
CA THR A 54 10.35 9.59 -3.01
C THR A 54 11.87 9.45 -2.94
N VAL A 55 12.58 9.74 -4.03
CA VAL A 55 14.05 9.78 -4.07
C VAL A 55 14.59 10.78 -3.03
N GLU A 56 14.10 12.01 -3.07
CA GLU A 56 14.48 13.06 -2.12
C GLU A 56 14.24 12.64 -0.65
N GLY A 57 13.11 11.95 -0.38
CA GLY A 57 12.81 11.41 0.94
C GLY A 57 13.80 10.33 1.39
N LEU A 58 14.21 9.43 0.48
CA LEU A 58 15.22 8.40 0.75
C LEU A 58 16.61 9.02 0.99
N ASP A 59 17.00 10.00 0.19
CA ASP A 59 18.26 10.72 0.36
C ASP A 59 18.32 11.46 1.70
N ALA A 60 17.24 12.13 2.08
CA ALA A 60 17.12 12.80 3.37
C ALA A 60 17.25 11.80 4.54
N ALA A 61 16.59 10.65 4.44
CA ALA A 61 16.69 9.58 5.43
C ALA A 61 18.12 9.04 5.54
N THR A 62 18.77 8.77 4.41
CA THR A 62 20.15 8.30 4.34
C THR A 62 21.13 9.31 4.93
N THR A 63 20.95 10.60 4.64
CA THR A 63 21.77 11.69 5.18
C THR A 63 21.68 11.77 6.71
N GLN A 64 20.56 11.39 7.30
CA GLN A 64 20.38 11.31 8.75
C GLN A 64 20.93 10.01 9.35
N GLY A 65 21.43 9.09 8.55
CA GLY A 65 21.91 7.78 8.96
C GLY A 65 20.80 6.81 9.37
N LEU A 66 19.59 6.98 8.79
CA LEU A 66 18.49 6.02 8.92
C LEU A 66 18.68 4.86 7.93
N TYR A 67 18.16 3.69 8.27
CA TYR A 67 18.07 2.60 7.31
C TYR A 67 17.00 2.89 6.26
N THR A 68 17.31 2.60 4.98
CA THR A 68 16.40 2.85 3.87
C THR A 68 16.14 1.59 3.06
N ALA A 69 14.88 1.43 2.64
CA ALA A 69 14.48 0.43 1.67
C ALA A 69 13.64 1.09 0.58
N ALA A 70 13.74 0.60 -0.65
CA ALA A 70 12.89 1.02 -1.74
C ALA A 70 12.05 -0.15 -2.26
N VAL A 71 10.78 0.11 -2.56
CA VAL A 71 9.82 -0.87 -3.07
C VAL A 71 9.28 -0.38 -4.41
N SER A 72 9.46 -1.19 -5.47
CA SER A 72 9.02 -0.86 -6.84
C SER A 72 8.76 -2.13 -7.66
N GLU A 73 7.87 -2.06 -8.65
CA GLU A 73 7.68 -3.12 -9.66
C GLU A 73 8.74 -3.06 -10.77
N ASN A 74 9.30 -1.88 -11.01
CA ASN A 74 10.27 -1.67 -12.07
C ASN A 74 11.67 -2.15 -11.65
N PRO A 75 12.29 -3.11 -12.35
CA PRO A 75 13.62 -3.60 -12.00
C PRO A 75 14.72 -2.55 -12.12
N THR A 76 14.50 -1.49 -12.93
CA THR A 76 15.42 -0.37 -13.13
C THR A 76 14.91 0.92 -12.49
N ALA A 77 14.18 0.77 -11.38
CA ALA A 77 13.59 1.90 -10.67
C ALA A 77 14.66 2.85 -10.11
N LEU A 78 14.52 4.15 -10.39
CA LEU A 78 15.42 5.18 -9.87
C LEU A 78 15.50 5.15 -8.33
N VAL A 79 14.38 4.92 -7.65
CA VAL A 79 14.34 4.82 -6.17
C VAL A 79 15.26 3.75 -5.61
N PHE A 80 15.62 2.73 -6.40
CA PHE A 80 16.53 1.68 -5.98
C PHE A 80 17.97 2.17 -5.79
N ASP A 81 18.40 3.17 -6.53
CA ASP A 81 19.75 3.71 -6.43
C ASP A 81 19.93 4.63 -5.20
N HIS A 82 18.81 4.99 -4.55
CA HIS A 82 18.74 5.86 -3.39
C HIS A 82 18.37 5.14 -2.08
N ALA A 83 18.37 3.81 -2.06
CA ALA A 83 18.06 3.03 -0.87
C ALA A 83 19.10 1.93 -0.62
N THR A 84 19.29 1.62 0.66
CA THR A 84 20.22 0.55 1.10
C THR A 84 19.69 -0.83 0.69
N THR A 85 18.39 -1.05 0.74
CA THR A 85 17.72 -2.31 0.40
C THR A 85 16.73 -2.09 -0.72
N LYS A 86 16.66 -3.05 -1.65
CA LYS A 86 15.78 -3.02 -2.82
C LYS A 86 14.81 -4.19 -2.75
N THR A 87 13.51 -3.92 -2.89
CA THR A 87 12.47 -4.96 -2.90
C THR A 87 11.59 -4.78 -4.12
N ARG A 88 11.41 -5.83 -4.90
CA ARG A 88 10.55 -5.81 -6.08
C ARG A 88 9.14 -6.25 -5.75
N ILE A 89 8.17 -5.57 -6.37
CA ILE A 89 6.77 -5.98 -6.38
C ILE A 89 6.60 -6.93 -7.56
N GLU A 90 6.44 -8.21 -7.30
CA GLU A 90 6.42 -9.27 -8.32
C GLU A 90 4.99 -9.60 -8.81
N VAL A 91 4.25 -8.56 -9.23
CA VAL A 91 2.87 -8.74 -9.74
C VAL A 91 2.80 -8.84 -11.27
N GLY A 92 3.94 -8.76 -11.94
CA GLY A 92 4.02 -8.69 -13.41
C GLY A 92 3.46 -7.38 -13.96
N ASN A 93 3.51 -7.22 -15.27
CA ASN A 93 3.10 -5.99 -15.93
C ASN A 93 1.60 -5.70 -15.75
N GLU A 94 1.29 -4.52 -15.23
CA GLU A 94 -0.07 -4.01 -15.12
C GLU A 94 -0.42 -3.17 -16.35
N LYS A 95 -1.40 -3.63 -17.12
CA LYS A 95 -1.83 -2.99 -18.37
C LYS A 95 -2.83 -1.85 -18.14
N CYS A 96 -3.42 -1.76 -16.95
CA CYS A 96 -4.38 -0.72 -16.60
C CYS A 96 -3.65 0.55 -16.15
N GLY A 97 -4.03 1.70 -16.69
CA GLY A 97 -3.50 2.99 -16.26
C GLY A 97 -3.86 3.36 -14.83
N ALA A 98 -5.10 3.04 -14.42
CA ALA A 98 -5.55 3.14 -13.02
C ALA A 98 -5.10 1.90 -12.25
N LYS A 99 -3.95 2.00 -11.62
CA LYS A 99 -3.27 0.88 -10.94
C LYS A 99 -4.17 0.21 -9.90
N THR A 100 -4.40 -1.10 -10.03
CA THR A 100 -5.17 -1.93 -9.09
C THR A 100 -4.35 -3.09 -8.56
N LYS A 101 -3.79 -3.90 -9.46
CA LYS A 101 -2.92 -5.01 -9.13
C LYS A 101 -1.66 -4.56 -8.38
N GLY A 102 -1.10 -3.41 -8.77
CA GLY A 102 0.04 -2.80 -8.10
C GLY A 102 -0.28 -2.35 -6.67
N TYR A 103 -1.51 -1.92 -6.38
CA TYR A 103 -1.95 -1.62 -5.02
C TYR A 103 -1.88 -2.86 -4.12
N ALA A 104 -2.59 -3.92 -4.49
CA ALA A 104 -2.61 -5.18 -3.73
C ALA A 104 -1.21 -5.80 -3.64
N GLY A 105 -0.45 -5.78 -4.72
CA GLY A 105 0.92 -6.28 -4.75
C GLY A 105 1.86 -5.53 -3.83
N THR A 106 1.76 -4.20 -3.77
CA THR A 106 2.56 -3.38 -2.83
C THR A 106 2.21 -3.72 -1.38
N THR A 107 0.91 -3.81 -1.06
CA THR A 107 0.43 -4.18 0.29
C THR A 107 1.00 -5.52 0.72
N VAL A 108 0.83 -6.57 -0.08
CA VAL A 108 1.34 -7.91 0.22
C VAL A 108 2.87 -7.92 0.30
N THR A 109 3.57 -7.21 -0.59
CA THR A 109 5.05 -7.12 -0.56
C THR A 109 5.54 -6.54 0.76
N LEU A 110 4.91 -5.48 1.28
CA LEU A 110 5.25 -4.89 2.57
C LEU A 110 5.01 -5.87 3.73
N MET A 111 3.86 -6.56 3.73
CA MET A 111 3.53 -7.55 4.75
C MET A 111 4.55 -8.69 4.75
N MET A 112 4.86 -9.25 3.58
CA MET A 112 5.83 -10.36 3.44
C MET A 112 7.24 -9.93 3.86
N MET A 113 7.75 -8.84 3.29
CA MET A 113 9.11 -8.35 3.55
C MET A 113 9.36 -8.09 5.04
N LEU A 114 8.39 -7.45 5.72
CA LEU A 114 8.54 -7.12 7.13
C LEU A 114 8.26 -8.31 8.04
N SER A 115 7.47 -9.30 7.60
CA SER A 115 7.32 -10.57 8.32
C SER A 115 8.61 -11.40 8.30
N GLU A 116 9.29 -11.48 7.14
CA GLU A 116 10.62 -12.13 7.05
C GLU A 116 11.64 -11.44 7.97
N TRP A 117 11.62 -10.10 8.01
CA TRP A 117 12.46 -9.36 8.94
C TRP A 117 12.09 -9.68 10.41
N ALA A 118 10.81 -9.78 10.74
CA ALA A 118 10.33 -10.08 12.09
C ALA A 118 10.72 -11.50 12.53
N ILE A 119 10.69 -12.47 11.62
CA ILE A 119 11.19 -13.84 11.86
C ILE A 119 12.68 -13.80 12.17
N ALA A 120 13.47 -13.12 11.34
CA ALA A 120 14.92 -12.99 11.55
C ALA A 120 15.28 -12.29 12.87
N LYS A 121 14.36 -11.50 13.44
CA LYS A 121 14.48 -10.84 14.75
C LYS A 121 13.87 -11.64 15.90
N GLY A 122 13.24 -12.77 15.65
CA GLY A 122 12.57 -13.58 16.67
C GLY A 122 11.28 -12.95 17.22
N ILE A 123 10.69 -11.98 16.49
CA ILE A 123 9.44 -11.31 16.83
C ILE A 123 8.23 -12.16 16.40
N LEU A 124 8.33 -12.80 15.23
CA LEU A 124 7.32 -13.67 14.67
C LEU A 124 7.91 -15.07 14.48
N SER A 125 7.15 -16.13 14.80
CA SER A 125 7.55 -17.50 14.51
C SER A 125 7.25 -17.86 13.04
N GLU A 126 8.05 -18.76 12.46
CA GLU A 126 7.79 -19.31 11.13
C GLU A 126 6.41 -19.95 11.02
N GLU A 127 6.00 -20.72 12.05
CA GLU A 127 4.69 -21.36 12.11
C GLU A 127 3.53 -20.34 12.06
N SER A 128 3.62 -19.26 12.82
CA SER A 128 2.64 -18.18 12.81
C SER A 128 2.59 -17.52 11.44
N PHE A 129 3.75 -17.29 10.82
CA PHE A 129 3.83 -16.69 9.49
C PHE A 129 3.22 -17.58 8.40
N GLU A 130 3.44 -18.89 8.45
CA GLU A 130 2.78 -19.83 7.53
C GLU A 130 1.25 -19.72 7.63
N GLY A 131 0.70 -19.64 8.85
CA GLY A 131 -0.74 -19.42 9.05
C GLY A 131 -1.26 -18.10 8.45
N TYR A 132 -0.46 -17.03 8.47
CA TYR A 132 -0.80 -15.77 7.80
C TYR A 132 -0.73 -15.90 6.27
N LYS A 133 0.31 -16.55 5.74
CA LYS A 133 0.44 -16.82 4.30
C LYS A 133 -0.73 -17.63 3.76
N GLU A 134 -1.13 -18.70 4.45
CA GLU A 134 -2.29 -19.50 4.05
C GLU A 134 -3.57 -18.65 3.94
N ARG A 135 -3.81 -17.75 4.89
CA ARG A 135 -4.95 -16.83 4.84
C ARG A 135 -4.87 -15.87 3.67
N MET A 136 -3.69 -15.29 3.40
CA MET A 136 -3.46 -14.43 2.24
C MET A 136 -3.72 -15.19 0.93
N PHE A 137 -3.22 -16.42 0.80
CA PHE A 137 -3.47 -17.24 -0.40
C PHE A 137 -4.95 -17.59 -0.59
N LYS A 138 -5.69 -17.85 0.50
CA LYS A 138 -7.14 -18.06 0.41
C LYS A 138 -7.87 -16.82 -0.11
N VAL A 139 -7.50 -15.64 0.37
CA VAL A 139 -8.08 -14.36 -0.11
C VAL A 139 -7.74 -14.15 -1.57
N ILE A 140 -6.47 -14.30 -1.96
CA ILE A 140 -6.02 -14.13 -3.34
C ILE A 140 -6.73 -15.15 -4.27
N GLY A 141 -6.82 -16.39 -3.86
CA GLY A 141 -7.52 -17.43 -4.62
C GLY A 141 -9.02 -17.18 -4.81
N ASN A 142 -9.65 -16.43 -3.89
CA ASN A 142 -11.06 -16.06 -3.96
C ASN A 142 -11.32 -14.75 -4.74
N MET A 143 -10.29 -14.01 -5.12
CA MET A 143 -10.45 -12.74 -5.85
C MET A 143 -11.32 -12.84 -7.11
N PRO A 144 -11.21 -13.88 -7.96
CA PRO A 144 -12.09 -14.00 -9.12
C PRO A 144 -13.58 -14.05 -8.75
N ASN A 145 -13.94 -14.74 -7.67
CA ASN A 145 -15.32 -14.82 -7.19
C ASN A 145 -15.81 -13.45 -6.68
N ILE A 146 -14.94 -12.71 -5.98
CA ILE A 146 -15.24 -11.36 -5.49
C ILE A 146 -15.47 -10.41 -6.68
N VAL A 147 -14.64 -10.46 -7.71
CA VAL A 147 -14.78 -9.65 -8.93
C VAL A 147 -16.09 -9.97 -9.64
N ASN A 148 -16.44 -11.25 -9.78
CA ASN A 148 -17.71 -11.67 -10.40
C ASN A 148 -18.91 -11.16 -9.60
N ALA A 149 -18.90 -11.36 -8.28
CA ALA A 149 -19.98 -10.89 -7.40
C ALA A 149 -20.12 -9.34 -7.43
N ALA A 150 -19.01 -8.61 -7.46
CA ALA A 150 -19.01 -7.15 -7.60
C ALA A 150 -19.59 -6.70 -8.95
N THR A 151 -19.26 -7.42 -10.03
CA THR A 151 -19.80 -7.14 -11.37
C THR A 151 -21.31 -7.37 -11.44
N GLU A 152 -21.78 -8.46 -10.85
CA GLU A 152 -23.22 -8.74 -10.74
C GLU A 152 -23.95 -7.70 -9.88
N TRP A 153 -23.36 -7.34 -8.74
CA TRP A 153 -23.88 -6.30 -7.87
C TRP A 153 -24.00 -4.96 -8.61
N TYR A 154 -22.92 -4.53 -9.29
CA TYR A 154 -22.95 -3.32 -10.09
C TYR A 154 -24.01 -3.36 -11.19
N GLY A 155 -24.19 -4.50 -11.85
CA GLY A 155 -25.26 -4.69 -12.85
C GLY A 155 -26.67 -4.40 -12.32
N ARG A 156 -26.90 -4.66 -11.01
CA ARG A 156 -28.20 -4.38 -10.37
C ARG A 156 -28.42 -2.91 -10.02
N ILE A 157 -27.36 -2.18 -9.72
CA ILE A 157 -27.47 -0.79 -9.22
C ILE A 157 -27.04 0.27 -10.25
N LYS A 158 -26.55 -0.14 -11.42
CA LYS A 158 -25.94 0.77 -12.39
C LYS A 158 -26.86 1.93 -12.80
N ASP A 159 -28.17 1.70 -12.93
CA ASP A 159 -29.11 2.70 -13.38
C ASP A 159 -29.36 3.78 -12.31
N GLU A 160 -29.15 3.46 -11.04
CA GLU A 160 -29.18 4.41 -9.93
C GLU A 160 -27.82 5.08 -9.75
N PHE A 161 -26.72 4.34 -9.99
CA PHE A 161 -25.37 4.77 -9.77
C PHE A 161 -24.85 5.73 -10.86
N LEU A 162 -25.16 5.44 -12.15
CA LEU A 162 -24.65 6.23 -13.29
C LEU A 162 -25.07 7.71 -13.28
N PRO A 163 -26.30 8.11 -12.89
CA PRO A 163 -26.71 9.50 -12.84
C PRO A 163 -26.19 10.23 -11.57
N ALA A 164 -25.57 9.53 -10.63
CA ALA A 164 -25.08 10.13 -9.41
C ALA A 164 -24.04 11.22 -9.73
N LYS A 165 -24.24 12.42 -9.19
CA LYS A 165 -23.33 13.55 -9.37
C LYS A 165 -22.19 13.55 -8.37
N ARG A 166 -22.35 12.85 -7.28
CA ARG A 166 -21.37 12.71 -6.19
C ARG A 166 -21.45 11.31 -5.61
N ILE A 167 -20.29 10.72 -5.37
CA ILE A 167 -20.15 9.41 -4.75
C ILE A 167 -19.42 9.59 -3.42
N ILE A 168 -19.94 8.98 -2.37
CA ILE A 168 -19.29 8.91 -1.07
C ILE A 168 -19.02 7.45 -0.79
N VAL A 169 -17.76 7.14 -0.48
CA VAL A 169 -17.33 5.81 -0.09
C VAL A 169 -16.95 5.88 1.38
N VAL A 170 -17.47 4.97 2.19
CA VAL A 170 -17.21 4.95 3.64
C VAL A 170 -16.66 3.60 4.06
N GLY A 171 -15.78 3.61 5.05
CA GLY A 171 -15.25 2.43 5.67
C GLY A 171 -14.60 2.79 7.00
N TYR A 172 -14.11 1.82 7.73
CA TYR A 172 -13.47 2.04 9.03
C TYR A 172 -12.26 1.14 9.19
N ASP A 173 -11.37 1.52 10.09
CA ASP A 173 -10.19 0.76 10.48
C ASP A 173 -9.36 0.32 9.27
N GLY A 174 -8.98 -0.95 9.15
CA GLY A 174 -8.17 -1.49 8.04
C GLY A 174 -8.75 -1.22 6.65
N ASN A 175 -10.08 -1.10 6.54
CA ASN A 175 -10.77 -0.82 5.27
C ASN A 175 -10.68 0.66 4.84
N TYR A 176 -10.28 1.57 5.73
CA TYR A 176 -10.17 3.00 5.36
C TYR A 176 -9.18 3.24 4.22
N ALA A 177 -8.07 2.51 4.20
CA ALA A 177 -7.11 2.57 3.10
C ALA A 177 -7.73 2.15 1.75
N ASP A 178 -8.58 1.12 1.77
CA ASP A 178 -9.28 0.62 0.58
C ASP A 178 -10.36 1.61 0.12
N VAL A 179 -11.02 2.29 1.05
CA VAL A 179 -11.96 3.39 0.76
C VAL A 179 -11.26 4.53 0.02
N LEU A 180 -10.09 4.96 0.50
CA LEU A 180 -9.29 6.02 -0.14
C LEU A 180 -8.81 5.59 -1.53
N GLU A 181 -8.34 4.34 -1.67
CA GLU A 181 -7.90 3.83 -2.97
C GLU A 181 -9.07 3.64 -3.93
N GLY A 182 -10.22 3.11 -3.47
CA GLY A 182 -11.43 2.97 -4.26
C GLY A 182 -11.95 4.32 -4.76
N ALA A 183 -12.02 5.33 -3.90
CA ALA A 183 -12.36 6.68 -4.29
C ALA A 183 -11.39 7.24 -5.36
N LEU A 184 -10.09 7.03 -5.18
CA LEU A 184 -9.08 7.43 -6.16
C LEU A 184 -9.30 6.72 -7.51
N LYS A 185 -9.61 5.42 -7.52
CA LYS A 185 -9.86 4.66 -8.77
C LYS A 185 -11.11 5.17 -9.49
N VAL A 186 -12.18 5.49 -8.80
CA VAL A 186 -13.37 6.12 -9.41
C VAL A 186 -13.02 7.49 -9.99
N LEU A 187 -12.26 8.31 -9.28
CA LEU A 187 -11.83 9.61 -9.77
C LEU A 187 -10.95 9.49 -11.04
N GLU A 188 -10.01 8.57 -11.06
CA GLU A 188 -9.09 8.35 -12.19
C GLU A 188 -9.79 7.81 -13.45
N THR A 189 -10.78 6.94 -13.28
CA THR A 189 -11.42 6.22 -14.40
C THR A 189 -12.71 6.88 -14.88
N VAL A 190 -13.61 7.23 -13.95
CA VAL A 190 -14.93 7.80 -14.26
C VAL A 190 -14.88 9.32 -14.26
N ARG A 191 -13.92 9.93 -13.56
CA ARG A 191 -13.78 11.38 -13.37
C ARG A 191 -15.03 12.03 -12.73
N GLN A 192 -15.70 11.26 -11.89
CA GLN A 192 -16.85 11.69 -11.09
C GLN A 192 -16.34 12.24 -9.74
N GLY A 193 -17.05 13.21 -9.18
CA GLY A 193 -16.79 13.69 -7.83
C GLY A 193 -16.97 12.54 -6.81
N VAL A 194 -15.88 12.11 -6.18
CA VAL A 194 -15.89 11.02 -5.21
C VAL A 194 -15.03 11.39 -4.01
N THR A 195 -15.48 11.01 -2.83
CA THR A 195 -14.73 11.23 -1.59
C THR A 195 -14.82 9.99 -0.72
N GLY A 196 -13.70 9.60 -0.13
CA GLY A 196 -13.63 8.55 0.89
C GLY A 196 -13.63 9.16 2.28
N TYR A 197 -14.40 8.60 3.19
CA TYR A 197 -14.47 9.00 4.60
C TYR A 197 -14.31 7.79 5.52
N ASP A 198 -13.75 8.04 6.69
CA ASP A 198 -13.96 7.15 7.82
C ASP A 198 -15.43 7.25 8.25
N ILE A 199 -16.02 6.12 8.68
CA ILE A 199 -17.45 6.11 9.06
C ILE A 199 -17.72 6.93 10.34
N GLU A 200 -16.66 7.23 11.11
CA GLU A 200 -16.75 8.06 12.31
C GLU A 200 -16.71 9.58 12.02
N GLU A 201 -16.47 10.00 10.78
CA GLU A 201 -16.55 11.38 10.28
C GLU A 201 -17.93 11.69 9.73
#